data_0b99ab08316f0491710905624e08ab58
#
_entry.id   0b99ab08316f0491710905624e08ab58
#
_cell.length_a   1.000
_cell.length_b   1.000
_cell.length_c   1.000
_cell.angle_alpha   90.00
_cell.angle_beta   90.00
_cell.angle_gamma   90.00
#
_symmetry.space_group_name_H-M   'P 1'
#
loop_
_entity.id
_entity.type
_entity.pdbx_description
1 polymer ?
#
loop_
_entity_poly.entity_id
_entity_poly.type
_entity_poly.pdbx_seq_one_letter_code
_entity_poly.pdbx_strand_id
1 'polypeptide(L)'
;METQTKRSQRQTVLITGGGSGIGLGLAERHLAAGHRVMITGRRPDRLAAVADRLPGIETFTNDIATPEGREQLADQVRRTLPELRVLINNAGVQRRVGIASDHSPWAEAQNEIDILLAAPVHLGRLLVPHMLAHGRPGVLINVTSGGAFFPQPFAPLYSAAKAALHSYTVNLRHALKATPLRVVELMPPAVATALAGPGQAHGADPDDFCDTVFPLLDGTHPEVGYGPTATPEFTSRRTAEQRTFDTMSARFPVPAYGPGGVGVGV
;
A
#
# COMPACT_ATOMS: atom_id res chain seq x y z
N MET A 1 -35.02 -13.76 -13.48
CA MET A 1 -34.10 -13.67 -12.33
C MET A 1 -33.10 -12.58 -12.70
N GLU A 2 -33.38 -11.37 -12.23
CA GLU A 2 -32.52 -10.21 -12.48
C GLU A 2 -31.27 -10.33 -11.60
N THR A 3 -30.12 -10.43 -12.22
CA THR A 3 -28.81 -10.28 -11.60
C THR A 3 -28.70 -8.82 -11.12
N GLN A 4 -29.00 -8.58 -9.85
CA GLN A 4 -28.66 -7.33 -9.18
C GLN A 4 -27.13 -7.23 -9.15
N THR A 5 -26.58 -6.55 -10.14
CA THR A 5 -25.21 -6.03 -10.10
C THR A 5 -25.13 -5.13 -8.85
N LYS A 6 -24.46 -5.60 -7.78
CA LYS A 6 -24.15 -4.77 -6.62
C LYS A 6 -23.45 -3.53 -7.14
N ARG A 7 -24.14 -2.41 -7.25
CA ARG A 7 -23.50 -1.10 -7.44
C ARG A 7 -22.52 -0.94 -6.28
N SER A 8 -21.24 -1.07 -6.55
CA SER A 8 -20.19 -0.72 -5.62
C SER A 8 -20.46 0.71 -5.15
N GLN A 9 -20.71 0.89 -3.84
CA GLN A 9 -20.90 2.23 -3.30
C GLN A 9 -19.64 3.04 -3.62
N ARG A 10 -19.84 4.26 -4.15
CA ARG A 10 -18.75 5.19 -4.44
C ARG A 10 -17.85 5.34 -3.20
N GLN A 11 -16.59 4.97 -3.34
CA GLN A 11 -15.59 5.04 -2.27
C GLN A 11 -14.68 6.25 -2.46
N THR A 12 -14.06 6.68 -1.38
CA THR A 12 -13.03 7.71 -1.38
C THR A 12 -11.67 7.02 -1.18
N VAL A 13 -10.75 7.26 -2.09
CA VAL A 13 -9.48 6.54 -2.25
C VAL A 13 -8.31 7.50 -2.20
N LEU A 14 -7.30 7.19 -1.40
CA LEU A 14 -5.99 7.84 -1.41
C LEU A 14 -4.93 6.84 -1.89
N ILE A 15 -4.12 7.24 -2.87
CA ILE A 15 -3.01 6.42 -3.39
C ILE A 15 -1.72 7.22 -3.32
N THR A 16 -0.77 6.78 -2.52
CA THR A 16 0.58 7.36 -2.53
C THR A 16 1.38 6.86 -3.73
N GLY A 17 2.15 7.76 -4.37
CA GLY A 17 2.90 7.40 -5.57
C GLY A 17 2.01 7.11 -6.79
N GLY A 18 0.82 7.75 -6.87
CA GLY A 18 -0.16 7.52 -7.92
C GLY A 18 0.17 8.17 -9.27
N GLY A 19 1.29 8.87 -9.39
CA GLY A 19 1.68 9.56 -10.64
C GLY A 19 2.37 8.67 -11.68
N SER A 20 2.57 7.36 -11.43
CA SER A 20 3.19 6.41 -12.37
C SER A 20 3.03 4.95 -11.92
N GLY A 21 3.34 4.02 -12.83
CA GLY A 21 3.43 2.59 -12.54
C GLY A 21 2.17 2.00 -11.90
N ILE A 22 2.35 1.08 -10.97
CA ILE A 22 1.24 0.38 -10.28
C ILE A 22 0.25 1.36 -9.65
N GLY A 23 0.74 2.42 -8.99
CA GLY A 23 -0.13 3.40 -8.33
C GLY A 23 -1.04 4.13 -9.32
N LEU A 24 -0.54 4.49 -10.49
CA LEU A 24 -1.33 5.09 -11.55
C LEU A 24 -2.34 4.09 -12.13
N GLY A 25 -1.90 2.88 -12.45
CA GLY A 25 -2.80 1.85 -12.96
C GLY A 25 -3.96 1.52 -12.00
N LEU A 26 -3.69 1.48 -10.69
CA LEU A 26 -4.75 1.33 -9.67
C LEU A 26 -5.65 2.57 -9.58
N ALA A 27 -5.09 3.79 -9.72
CA ALA A 27 -5.88 5.02 -9.73
C ALA A 27 -6.87 5.06 -10.90
N GLU A 28 -6.45 4.66 -12.09
CA GLU A 28 -7.28 4.56 -13.28
C GLU A 28 -8.47 3.61 -13.06
N ARG A 29 -8.23 2.44 -12.49
CA ARG A 29 -9.27 1.43 -12.23
C ARG A 29 -10.25 1.89 -11.15
N HIS A 30 -9.76 2.51 -10.08
CA HIS A 30 -10.64 3.11 -9.07
C HIS A 30 -11.51 4.24 -9.66
N LEU A 31 -10.91 5.10 -10.50
CA LEU A 31 -11.65 6.19 -11.15
C LEU A 31 -12.72 5.63 -12.12
N ALA A 32 -12.34 4.62 -12.93
CA ALA A 32 -13.27 3.94 -13.84
C ALA A 32 -14.42 3.22 -13.10
N ALA A 33 -14.18 2.74 -11.87
CA ALA A 33 -15.21 2.18 -10.99
C ALA A 33 -16.12 3.27 -10.35
N GLY A 34 -15.91 4.55 -10.68
CA GLY A 34 -16.71 5.68 -10.18
C GLY A 34 -16.32 6.15 -8.78
N HIS A 35 -15.18 5.75 -8.26
CA HIS A 35 -14.66 6.19 -6.96
C HIS A 35 -14.13 7.63 -7.04
N ARG A 36 -14.10 8.32 -5.91
CA ARG A 36 -13.37 9.58 -5.75
C ARG A 36 -11.93 9.27 -5.43
N VAL A 37 -10.99 9.67 -6.27
CA VAL A 37 -9.58 9.28 -6.16
C VAL A 37 -8.70 10.49 -5.98
N MET A 38 -7.89 10.48 -4.93
CA MET A 38 -6.75 11.39 -4.74
C MET A 38 -5.45 10.60 -4.89
N ILE A 39 -4.56 11.11 -5.70
CA ILE A 39 -3.18 10.62 -5.83
C ILE A 39 -2.19 11.63 -5.27
N THR A 40 -1.08 11.14 -4.72
CA THR A 40 0.01 12.00 -4.27
C THR A 40 1.36 11.54 -4.81
N GLY A 41 2.29 12.47 -4.92
CA GLY A 41 3.66 12.24 -5.38
C GLY A 41 4.50 13.50 -5.29
N ARG A 42 5.82 13.37 -5.46
CA ARG A 42 6.78 14.48 -5.32
C ARG A 42 6.90 15.37 -6.56
N ARG A 43 6.45 14.90 -7.72
CA ARG A 43 6.64 15.57 -9.01
C ARG A 43 5.34 16.23 -9.47
N PRO A 44 5.23 17.57 -9.33
CA PRO A 44 4.00 18.27 -9.69
C PRO A 44 3.68 18.18 -11.18
N ASP A 45 4.69 18.19 -12.05
CA ASP A 45 4.56 18.03 -13.50
C ASP A 45 3.89 16.70 -13.89
N ARG A 46 4.30 15.60 -13.23
CA ARG A 46 3.68 14.29 -13.46
C ARG A 46 2.24 14.23 -12.96
N LEU A 47 1.98 14.80 -11.80
CA LEU A 47 0.62 14.85 -11.25
C LEU A 47 -0.31 15.68 -12.13
N ALA A 48 0.17 16.81 -12.67
CA ALA A 48 -0.57 17.63 -13.62
C ALA A 48 -0.88 16.85 -14.91
N ALA A 49 0.11 16.17 -15.50
CA ALA A 49 -0.10 15.35 -16.69
C ALA A 49 -1.12 14.20 -16.45
N VAL A 50 -1.17 13.64 -15.25
CA VAL A 50 -2.20 12.64 -14.90
C VAL A 50 -3.56 13.32 -14.76
N ALA A 51 -3.67 14.49 -14.15
CA ALA A 51 -4.93 15.21 -14.01
C ALA A 51 -5.52 15.63 -15.38
N ASP A 52 -4.66 16.04 -16.31
CA ASP A 52 -5.07 16.37 -17.69
C ASP A 52 -5.61 15.15 -18.44
N ARG A 53 -5.02 13.97 -18.21
CA ARG A 53 -5.42 12.71 -18.85
C ARG A 53 -6.62 12.05 -18.21
N LEU A 54 -6.81 12.20 -16.91
CA LEU A 54 -7.84 11.53 -16.10
C LEU A 54 -8.76 12.57 -15.44
N PRO A 55 -9.75 13.11 -16.16
CA PRO A 55 -10.66 14.09 -15.57
C PRO A 55 -11.35 13.57 -14.32
N GLY A 56 -11.34 14.39 -13.26
CA GLY A 56 -11.95 14.04 -11.96
C GLY A 56 -11.01 13.40 -10.96
N ILE A 57 -9.75 13.12 -11.33
CA ILE A 57 -8.73 12.70 -10.35
C ILE A 57 -8.25 13.93 -9.56
N GLU A 58 -8.11 13.76 -8.26
CA GLU A 58 -7.54 14.80 -7.40
C GLU A 58 -6.04 14.53 -7.19
N THR A 59 -5.24 15.60 -7.16
CA THR A 59 -3.79 15.48 -6.99
C THR A 59 -3.32 16.31 -5.80
N PHE A 60 -2.31 15.82 -5.10
CA PHE A 60 -1.65 16.56 -4.03
C PHE A 60 -0.14 16.34 -4.10
N THR A 61 0.61 17.41 -4.38
CA THR A 61 2.09 17.36 -4.40
C THR A 61 2.61 17.26 -2.98
N ASN A 62 3.37 16.19 -2.70
CA ASN A 62 3.79 15.88 -1.34
C ASN A 62 5.02 14.97 -1.33
N ASP A 63 5.93 15.17 -0.38
CA ASP A 63 7.05 14.25 -0.12
C ASP A 63 6.81 13.48 1.17
N ILE A 64 6.47 12.20 1.04
CA ILE A 64 6.24 11.31 2.18
C ILE A 64 7.53 10.78 2.82
N ALA A 65 8.70 11.11 2.29
CA ALA A 65 9.97 10.76 2.93
C ALA A 65 10.13 11.49 4.27
N THR A 66 9.55 12.67 4.42
CA THR A 66 9.65 13.47 5.65
C THR A 66 8.45 13.29 6.57
N PRO A 67 8.64 13.35 7.91
CA PRO A 67 7.53 13.35 8.86
C PRO A 67 6.51 14.46 8.58
N GLU A 68 6.99 15.68 8.32
CA GLU A 68 6.18 16.87 8.04
C GLU A 68 5.32 16.68 6.77
N GLY A 69 5.89 16.08 5.72
CA GLY A 69 5.17 15.76 4.50
C GLY A 69 4.02 14.77 4.77
N ARG A 70 4.24 13.75 5.61
CA ARG A 70 3.20 12.79 5.99
C ARG A 70 2.08 13.43 6.81
N GLU A 71 2.42 14.36 7.73
CA GLU A 71 1.45 15.13 8.52
C GLU A 71 0.63 16.05 7.63
N GLN A 72 1.29 16.81 6.72
CA GLN A 72 0.61 17.66 5.72
C GLN A 72 -0.36 16.84 4.85
N LEU A 73 0.04 15.64 4.41
CA LEU A 73 -0.84 14.75 3.65
C LEU A 73 -2.05 14.32 4.50
N ALA A 74 -1.83 13.93 5.75
CA ALA A 74 -2.91 13.53 6.64
C ALA A 74 -3.89 14.68 6.90
N ASP A 75 -3.40 15.91 7.07
CA ASP A 75 -4.23 17.09 7.23
C ASP A 75 -5.01 17.42 5.96
N GLN A 76 -4.38 17.30 4.78
CA GLN A 76 -5.07 17.45 3.50
C GLN A 76 -6.21 16.43 3.37
N VAL A 77 -5.94 15.16 3.69
CA VAL A 77 -6.93 14.08 3.66
C VAL A 77 -8.11 14.40 4.60
N ARG A 78 -7.85 14.80 5.83
CA ARG A 78 -8.92 15.14 6.79
C ARG A 78 -9.82 16.29 6.27
N ARG A 79 -9.24 17.26 5.57
CA ARG A 79 -10.00 18.38 5.00
C ARG A 79 -10.80 18.01 3.77
N THR A 80 -10.23 17.20 2.86
CA THR A 80 -10.80 16.99 1.53
C THR A 80 -11.43 15.61 1.35
N LEU A 81 -11.01 14.61 2.11
CA LEU A 81 -11.52 13.24 2.05
C LEU A 81 -12.06 12.79 3.42
N PRO A 82 -13.09 13.47 3.97
CA PRO A 82 -13.58 13.19 5.33
C PRO A 82 -14.05 11.75 5.53
N GLU A 83 -14.49 11.08 4.45
CA GLU A 83 -14.90 9.68 4.47
C GLU A 83 -13.88 8.80 3.71
N LEU A 84 -12.60 8.91 4.02
CA LEU A 84 -11.58 8.05 3.42
C LEU A 84 -11.90 6.57 3.69
N ARG A 85 -12.08 5.80 2.61
CA ARG A 85 -12.43 4.38 2.67
C ARG A 85 -11.30 3.46 2.23
N VAL A 86 -10.46 3.91 1.33
CA VAL A 86 -9.35 3.12 0.79
C VAL A 86 -8.07 3.93 0.88
N LEU A 87 -7.08 3.40 1.59
CA LEU A 87 -5.71 3.93 1.65
C LEU A 87 -4.77 2.93 0.97
N ILE A 88 -4.10 3.34 -0.10
CA ILE A 88 -3.09 2.53 -0.79
C ILE A 88 -1.71 3.15 -0.58
N ASN A 89 -0.93 2.55 0.31
CA ASN A 89 0.49 2.85 0.52
C ASN A 89 1.29 2.15 -0.59
N ASN A 90 1.43 2.84 -1.73
CA ASN A 90 2.09 2.30 -2.92
C ASN A 90 3.43 2.99 -3.23
N ALA A 91 3.62 4.24 -2.82
CA ALA A 91 4.85 4.97 -3.13
C ALA A 91 6.10 4.15 -2.78
N GLY A 92 7.06 4.16 -3.69
CA GLY A 92 8.29 3.41 -3.52
C GLY A 92 9.43 3.93 -4.39
N VAL A 93 10.63 3.59 -3.98
CA VAL A 93 11.89 3.78 -4.70
C VAL A 93 12.67 2.47 -4.60
N GLN A 94 13.60 2.25 -5.51
CA GLN A 94 14.49 1.09 -5.47
C GLN A 94 15.88 1.52 -5.87
N ARG A 95 16.83 1.48 -4.93
CA ARG A 95 18.24 1.64 -5.21
C ARG A 95 18.81 0.28 -5.63
N ARG A 96 19.36 0.22 -6.83
CA ARG A 96 19.97 -1.01 -7.39
C ARG A 96 21.48 -1.00 -7.14
N VAL A 97 21.88 -1.32 -5.93
CA VAL A 97 23.29 -1.32 -5.50
C VAL A 97 23.50 -2.49 -4.53
N GLY A 98 24.51 -3.31 -4.82
CA GLY A 98 24.92 -4.42 -3.95
C GLY A 98 25.62 -3.91 -2.68
N ILE A 99 25.50 -4.64 -1.56
CA ILE A 99 26.06 -4.23 -0.26
C ILE A 99 27.54 -3.88 -0.35
N ALA A 100 28.35 -4.70 -1.05
CA ALA A 100 29.79 -4.50 -1.14
C ALA A 100 30.21 -3.31 -2.03
N SER A 101 29.29 -2.76 -2.83
CA SER A 101 29.56 -1.68 -3.79
C SER A 101 28.79 -0.39 -3.48
N ASP A 102 28.09 -0.35 -2.34
CA ASP A 102 27.35 0.87 -1.94
C ASP A 102 28.28 1.85 -1.24
N HIS A 103 28.75 2.85 -1.99
CA HIS A 103 29.55 3.96 -1.51
C HIS A 103 28.79 5.29 -1.49
N SER A 104 27.46 5.23 -1.66
CA SER A 104 26.59 6.42 -1.65
C SER A 104 26.47 7.03 -0.24
N PRO A 105 26.14 8.32 -0.14
CA PRO A 105 25.85 8.94 1.15
C PRO A 105 24.72 8.19 1.88
N TRP A 106 24.84 8.02 3.20
CA TRP A 106 23.83 7.37 4.02
C TRP A 106 22.42 7.96 3.83
N ALA A 107 22.31 9.26 3.55
CA ALA A 107 21.05 9.94 3.30
C ALA A 107 20.23 9.31 2.17
N GLU A 108 20.86 8.69 1.16
CA GLU A 108 20.13 7.97 0.10
C GLU A 108 19.52 6.67 0.61
N ALA A 109 20.25 5.92 1.42
CA ALA A 109 19.75 4.72 2.09
C ALA A 109 18.63 5.07 3.07
N GLN A 110 18.81 6.14 3.87
CA GLN A 110 17.80 6.63 4.80
C GLN A 110 16.52 7.04 4.06
N ASN A 111 16.62 7.77 2.94
CA ASN A 111 15.47 8.17 2.13
C ASN A 111 14.71 6.94 1.59
N GLU A 112 15.40 5.87 1.22
CA GLU A 112 14.75 4.61 0.80
C GLU A 112 13.95 3.98 1.95
N ILE A 113 14.53 3.92 3.16
CA ILE A 113 13.86 3.43 4.37
C ILE A 113 12.63 4.31 4.71
N ASP A 114 12.81 5.63 4.64
CA ASP A 114 11.75 6.58 4.96
C ASP A 114 10.53 6.44 4.04
N ILE A 115 10.75 6.23 2.76
CA ILE A 115 9.67 6.03 1.79
C ILE A 115 9.04 4.63 1.92
N LEU A 116 9.87 3.59 2.00
CA LEU A 116 9.38 2.21 1.91
C LEU A 116 8.78 1.66 3.21
N LEU A 117 9.23 2.16 4.35
CA LEU A 117 8.82 1.67 5.67
C LEU A 117 8.24 2.77 6.56
N ALA A 118 8.99 3.85 6.83
CA ALA A 118 8.51 4.85 7.78
C ALA A 118 7.24 5.56 7.28
N ALA A 119 7.11 5.81 5.98
CA ALA A 119 5.93 6.47 5.42
C ALA A 119 4.65 5.64 5.59
N PRO A 120 4.54 4.38 5.15
CA PRO A 120 3.33 3.59 5.35
C PRO A 120 3.00 3.37 6.84
N VAL A 121 4.00 3.21 7.71
CA VAL A 121 3.80 3.09 9.16
C VAL A 121 3.23 4.37 9.74
N HIS A 122 3.83 5.53 9.43
CA HIS A 122 3.38 6.82 9.97
C HIS A 122 2.01 7.24 9.41
N LEU A 123 1.78 7.07 8.09
CA LEU A 123 0.47 7.33 7.49
C LEU A 123 -0.61 6.41 8.08
N GLY A 124 -0.30 5.16 8.37
CA GLY A 124 -1.19 4.25 9.09
C GLY A 124 -1.59 4.81 10.46
N ARG A 125 -0.62 5.29 11.26
CA ARG A 125 -0.89 5.93 12.56
C ARG A 125 -1.75 7.19 12.45
N LEU A 126 -1.54 7.99 11.42
CA LEU A 126 -2.25 9.26 11.22
C LEU A 126 -3.66 9.07 10.66
N LEU A 127 -3.88 8.08 9.78
CA LEU A 127 -5.11 7.94 9.01
C LEU A 127 -6.02 6.80 9.48
N VAL A 128 -5.53 5.76 10.15
CA VAL A 128 -6.38 4.70 10.70
C VAL A 128 -7.45 5.25 11.65
N PRO A 129 -7.14 6.14 12.61
CA PRO A 129 -8.19 6.75 13.45
C PRO A 129 -9.21 7.54 12.63
N HIS A 130 -8.78 8.28 11.60
CA HIS A 130 -9.66 9.01 10.70
C HIS A 130 -10.57 8.05 9.89
N MET A 131 -10.02 6.94 9.38
CA MET A 131 -10.80 5.92 8.67
C MET A 131 -11.80 5.19 9.57
N LEU A 132 -11.51 5.03 10.84
CA LEU A 132 -12.40 4.38 11.81
C LEU A 132 -13.51 5.30 12.32
N ALA A 133 -13.28 6.61 12.35
CA ALA A 133 -14.17 7.60 12.96
C ALA A 133 -15.59 7.60 12.35
N HIS A 134 -15.76 7.23 11.07
CA HIS A 134 -17.08 7.17 10.45
C HIS A 134 -17.75 5.78 10.52
N GLY A 135 -17.12 4.78 11.17
CA GLY A 135 -17.71 3.46 11.44
C GLY A 135 -18.04 2.60 10.20
N ARG A 136 -17.61 3.03 9.01
CA ARG A 136 -17.89 2.34 7.74
C ARG A 136 -16.78 1.35 7.39
N PRO A 137 -17.10 0.26 6.66
CA PRO A 137 -16.09 -0.63 6.13
C PRO A 137 -15.09 0.10 5.23
N GLY A 138 -13.81 -0.18 5.39
CA GLY A 138 -12.72 0.39 4.59
C GLY A 138 -11.58 -0.59 4.41
N VAL A 139 -10.61 -0.24 3.56
CA VAL A 139 -9.44 -1.07 3.26
C VAL A 139 -8.17 -0.23 3.32
N LEU A 140 -7.17 -0.71 4.06
CA LEU A 140 -5.81 -0.22 4.02
C LEU A 140 -4.96 -1.24 3.26
N ILE A 141 -4.31 -0.80 2.20
CA ILE A 141 -3.49 -1.65 1.33
C ILE A 141 -2.04 -1.21 1.43
N ASN A 142 -1.17 -2.12 1.88
CA ASN A 142 0.28 -1.91 1.83
C ASN A 142 0.85 -2.67 0.63
N VAL A 143 1.47 -1.93 -0.30
CA VAL A 143 2.16 -2.52 -1.44
C VAL A 143 3.57 -2.90 -1.00
N THR A 144 3.77 -4.19 -0.72
CA THR A 144 5.07 -4.76 -0.40
C THR A 144 5.81 -5.16 -1.69
N SER A 145 6.28 -6.37 -1.80
CA SER A 145 6.96 -6.90 -2.99
C SER A 145 7.21 -8.40 -2.82
N GLY A 146 7.36 -9.12 -3.92
CA GLY A 146 8.01 -10.43 -3.90
C GLY A 146 9.41 -10.41 -3.28
N GLY A 147 10.10 -9.25 -3.38
CA GLY A 147 11.41 -9.04 -2.73
C GLY A 147 11.39 -9.08 -1.20
N ALA A 148 10.22 -8.98 -0.56
CA ALA A 148 10.07 -9.19 0.88
C ALA A 148 10.29 -10.66 1.28
N PHE A 149 10.03 -11.59 0.38
CA PHE A 149 10.06 -13.04 0.59
C PHE A 149 11.20 -13.73 -0.15
N PHE A 150 11.64 -13.13 -1.25
CA PHE A 150 12.76 -13.57 -2.09
C PHE A 150 13.77 -12.42 -2.18
N PRO A 151 14.70 -12.31 -1.19
CA PRO A 151 15.66 -11.21 -1.13
C PRO A 151 16.46 -11.04 -2.41
N GLN A 152 16.63 -9.79 -2.83
CA GLN A 152 17.26 -9.42 -4.09
C GLN A 152 18.66 -8.85 -3.82
N PRO A 153 19.77 -9.56 -4.13
CA PRO A 153 21.13 -9.07 -3.87
C PRO A 153 21.47 -7.76 -4.57
N PHE A 154 20.79 -7.43 -5.66
CA PHE A 154 20.95 -6.18 -6.40
C PHE A 154 20.15 -5.00 -5.80
N ALA A 155 19.27 -5.25 -4.83
CA ALA A 155 18.47 -4.24 -4.12
C ALA A 155 18.23 -4.70 -2.67
N PRO A 156 19.30 -4.87 -1.86
CA PRO A 156 19.21 -5.50 -0.53
C PRO A 156 18.41 -4.68 0.46
N LEU A 157 18.58 -3.35 0.47
CA LEU A 157 17.86 -2.47 1.39
C LEU A 157 16.38 -2.39 1.04
N TYR A 158 16.04 -2.36 -0.25
CA TYR A 158 14.66 -2.46 -0.72
C TYR A 158 13.99 -3.74 -0.18
N SER A 159 14.66 -4.89 -0.36
CA SER A 159 14.14 -6.17 0.12
C SER A 159 13.94 -6.19 1.64
N ALA A 160 14.91 -5.66 2.39
CA ALA A 160 14.83 -5.56 3.84
C ALA A 160 13.68 -4.65 4.29
N ALA A 161 13.51 -3.47 3.67
CA ALA A 161 12.43 -2.54 3.99
C ALA A 161 11.04 -3.14 3.66
N LYS A 162 10.94 -3.87 2.52
CA LYS A 162 9.68 -4.53 2.14
C LYS A 162 9.35 -5.72 3.05
N ALA A 163 10.36 -6.47 3.54
CA ALA A 163 10.17 -7.50 4.56
C ALA A 163 9.72 -6.91 5.91
N ALA A 164 10.28 -5.77 6.30
CA ALA A 164 9.84 -5.05 7.50
C ALA A 164 8.39 -4.54 7.36
N LEU A 165 8.02 -3.99 6.20
CA LEU A 165 6.65 -3.56 5.91
C LEU A 165 5.67 -4.74 5.91
N HIS A 166 6.08 -5.91 5.38
CA HIS A 166 5.30 -7.15 5.50
C HIS A 166 5.01 -7.47 6.96
N SER A 167 6.05 -7.55 7.80
CA SER A 167 5.89 -7.82 9.24
C SER A 167 4.96 -6.82 9.92
N TYR A 168 5.12 -5.53 9.64
CA TYR A 168 4.22 -4.48 10.14
C TYR A 168 2.77 -4.69 9.67
N THR A 169 2.56 -5.07 8.42
CA THR A 169 1.23 -5.29 7.84
C THR A 169 0.48 -6.43 8.53
N VAL A 170 1.16 -7.53 8.86
CA VAL A 170 0.59 -8.64 9.63
C VAL A 170 0.14 -8.17 11.02
N ASN A 171 0.98 -7.41 11.72
CA ASN A 171 0.65 -6.86 13.04
C ASN A 171 -0.50 -5.84 12.97
N LEU A 172 -0.52 -4.97 11.96
CA LEU A 172 -1.60 -3.99 11.76
C LEU A 172 -2.94 -4.69 11.51
N ARG A 173 -2.94 -5.76 10.69
CA ARG A 173 -4.12 -6.59 10.43
C ARG A 173 -4.64 -7.20 11.74
N HIS A 174 -3.76 -7.70 12.58
CA HIS A 174 -4.13 -8.23 13.89
C HIS A 174 -4.73 -7.15 14.80
N ALA A 175 -4.11 -5.97 14.86
CA ALA A 175 -4.59 -4.86 15.69
C ALA A 175 -5.99 -4.35 15.25
N LEU A 176 -6.33 -4.48 13.96
CA LEU A 176 -7.58 -4.00 13.39
C LEU A 176 -8.66 -5.08 13.22
N LYS A 177 -8.41 -6.32 13.65
CA LYS A 177 -9.29 -7.48 13.41
C LYS A 177 -10.72 -7.33 13.93
N ALA A 178 -10.92 -6.51 14.98
CA ALA A 178 -12.23 -6.26 15.59
C ALA A 178 -12.93 -4.99 15.05
N THR A 179 -12.38 -4.38 13.98
CA THR A 179 -12.89 -3.15 13.39
C THR A 179 -13.48 -3.41 11.99
N PRO A 180 -14.24 -2.46 11.41
CA PRO A 180 -14.69 -2.56 10.04
C PRO A 180 -13.57 -2.31 9.00
N LEU A 181 -12.34 -1.96 9.41
CA LEU A 181 -11.21 -1.68 8.53
C LEU A 181 -10.43 -2.97 8.24
N ARG A 182 -10.31 -3.32 6.98
CA ARG A 182 -9.51 -4.45 6.51
C ARG A 182 -8.10 -4.02 6.13
N VAL A 183 -7.12 -4.90 6.33
CA VAL A 183 -5.73 -4.66 5.91
C VAL A 183 -5.33 -5.71 4.88
N VAL A 184 -4.99 -5.23 3.70
CA VAL A 184 -4.55 -6.07 2.57
C VAL A 184 -3.07 -5.82 2.30
N GLU A 185 -2.35 -6.88 2.04
CA GLU A 185 -0.99 -6.82 1.50
C GLU A 185 -1.03 -7.14 0.01
N LEU A 186 -0.58 -6.20 -0.82
CA LEU A 186 -0.35 -6.43 -2.24
C LEU A 186 1.13 -6.73 -2.46
N MET A 187 1.44 -7.89 -3.05
CA MET A 187 2.79 -8.43 -3.23
C MET A 187 3.17 -8.51 -4.72
N PRO A 188 3.51 -7.39 -5.39
CA PRO A 188 3.91 -7.40 -6.78
C PRO A 188 5.21 -8.19 -7.00
N PRO A 189 5.34 -8.91 -8.13
CA PRO A 189 6.63 -9.32 -8.67
C PRO A 189 7.33 -8.11 -9.32
N ALA A 190 8.33 -8.35 -10.17
CA ALA A 190 8.78 -7.34 -11.11
C ALA A 190 7.61 -6.98 -12.05
N VAL A 191 7.27 -5.69 -12.11
CA VAL A 191 6.30 -5.11 -13.04
C VAL A 191 7.03 -4.07 -13.88
N ALA A 192 6.78 -4.05 -15.19
CA ALA A 192 7.51 -3.21 -16.16
C ALA A 192 7.20 -1.72 -15.97
N THR A 193 7.71 -1.15 -14.90
CA THR A 193 7.54 0.25 -14.49
C THR A 193 8.90 0.97 -14.40
N ALA A 194 8.86 2.29 -14.27
CA ALA A 194 10.06 3.10 -14.10
C ALA A 194 10.77 2.90 -12.74
N LEU A 195 10.25 2.06 -11.85
CA LEU A 195 10.84 1.80 -10.53
C LEU A 195 12.25 1.21 -10.64
N ALA A 196 12.48 0.36 -11.63
CA ALA A 196 13.78 -0.29 -11.87
C ALA A 196 14.84 0.67 -12.43
N GLY A 197 14.47 1.89 -12.79
CA GLY A 197 15.34 2.87 -13.44
C GLY A 197 15.21 2.93 -14.96
N PRO A 198 15.83 3.93 -15.61
CA PRO A 198 15.75 4.11 -17.05
C PRO A 198 16.29 2.89 -17.81
N GLY A 199 15.53 2.40 -18.80
CA GLY A 199 15.92 1.24 -19.62
C GLY A 199 15.93 -0.11 -18.90
N GLN A 200 15.49 -0.15 -17.65
CA GLN A 200 15.49 -1.36 -16.80
C GLN A 200 14.08 -1.95 -16.61
N ALA A 201 13.07 -1.42 -17.28
CA ALA A 201 11.71 -1.95 -17.20
C ALA A 201 11.67 -3.42 -17.65
N HIS A 202 11.20 -4.29 -16.78
CA HIS A 202 11.07 -5.72 -17.00
C HIS A 202 9.99 -6.31 -16.10
N GLY A 203 9.52 -7.50 -16.42
CA GLY A 203 8.52 -8.22 -15.62
C GLY A 203 7.14 -8.19 -16.26
N ALA A 204 6.11 -8.30 -15.43
CA ALA A 204 4.72 -8.32 -15.88
C ALA A 204 4.32 -6.99 -16.54
N ASP A 205 3.42 -7.05 -17.50
CA ASP A 205 2.78 -5.85 -18.04
C ASP A 205 1.99 -5.13 -16.93
N PRO A 206 2.11 -3.78 -16.80
CA PRO A 206 1.45 -3.04 -15.74
C PRO A 206 -0.09 -3.11 -15.79
N ASP A 207 -0.68 -3.16 -17.00
CA ASP A 207 -2.13 -3.21 -17.15
C ASP A 207 -2.64 -4.61 -16.83
N ASP A 208 -2.03 -5.66 -17.35
CA ASP A 208 -2.35 -7.05 -17.02
C ASP A 208 -2.25 -7.31 -15.51
N PHE A 209 -1.18 -6.77 -14.88
CA PHE A 209 -1.02 -6.85 -13.44
C PHE A 209 -2.18 -6.17 -12.70
N CYS A 210 -2.47 -4.90 -13.04
CA CYS A 210 -3.50 -4.13 -12.34
C CYS A 210 -4.90 -4.72 -12.59
N ASP A 211 -5.22 -5.19 -13.80
CA ASP A 211 -6.50 -5.83 -14.11
C ASP A 211 -6.71 -7.11 -13.31
N THR A 212 -5.65 -7.89 -13.10
CA THR A 212 -5.72 -9.12 -12.32
C THR A 212 -5.89 -8.86 -10.84
N VAL A 213 -5.15 -7.90 -10.27
CA VAL A 213 -5.15 -7.70 -8.81
C VAL A 213 -6.27 -6.79 -8.32
N PHE A 214 -6.73 -5.82 -9.11
CA PHE A 214 -7.71 -4.83 -8.71
C PHE A 214 -9.00 -5.44 -8.13
N PRO A 215 -9.63 -6.46 -8.75
CA PRO A 215 -10.83 -7.09 -8.20
C PRO A 215 -10.63 -7.76 -6.84
N LEU A 216 -9.39 -8.09 -6.48
CA LEU A 216 -9.03 -8.79 -5.25
C LEU A 216 -8.72 -7.84 -4.09
N LEU A 217 -8.65 -6.53 -4.35
CA LEU A 217 -8.26 -5.50 -3.35
C LEU A 217 -9.43 -4.99 -2.51
N ASP A 218 -10.59 -5.62 -2.58
CA ASP A 218 -11.81 -5.23 -1.83
C ASP A 218 -11.74 -5.57 -0.33
N GLY A 219 -10.67 -6.22 0.12
CA GLY A 219 -10.46 -6.63 1.51
C GLY A 219 -10.97 -8.02 1.85
N THR A 220 -11.50 -8.78 0.89
CA THR A 220 -11.89 -10.19 1.10
C THR A 220 -10.66 -11.10 1.21
N HIS A 221 -9.57 -10.73 0.54
CA HIS A 221 -8.29 -11.43 0.58
C HIS A 221 -7.28 -10.63 1.41
N PRO A 222 -6.71 -11.18 2.50
CA PRO A 222 -5.72 -10.47 3.32
C PRO A 222 -4.38 -10.29 2.59
N GLU A 223 -4.07 -11.14 1.63
CA GLU A 223 -2.86 -11.12 0.82
C GLU A 223 -3.24 -11.31 -0.65
N VAL A 224 -2.72 -10.44 -1.52
CA VAL A 224 -2.93 -10.48 -2.96
C VAL A 224 -1.57 -10.53 -3.64
N GLY A 225 -1.29 -11.64 -4.31
CA GLY A 225 -0.06 -11.89 -5.07
C GLY A 225 -0.31 -11.89 -6.57
N TYR A 226 0.79 -11.97 -7.33
CA TYR A 226 0.78 -12.15 -8.78
C TYR A 226 2.03 -12.92 -9.20
N GLY A 227 1.90 -13.87 -10.13
CA GLY A 227 3.02 -14.71 -10.57
C GLY A 227 3.66 -15.48 -9.40
N PRO A 228 4.96 -15.31 -9.13
CA PRO A 228 5.65 -16.07 -8.07
C PRO A 228 5.05 -15.93 -6.67
N THR A 229 4.37 -14.82 -6.38
CA THR A 229 3.71 -14.58 -5.08
C THR A 229 2.25 -15.03 -5.04
N ALA A 230 1.76 -15.69 -6.10
CA ALA A 230 0.41 -16.25 -6.19
C ALA A 230 0.42 -17.77 -6.41
N THR A 231 1.59 -18.43 -6.34
CA THR A 231 1.65 -19.90 -6.50
C THR A 231 1.01 -20.63 -5.31
N PRO A 232 0.49 -21.84 -5.51
CA PRO A 232 -0.05 -22.65 -4.42
C PRO A 232 0.97 -22.88 -3.29
N GLU A 233 2.24 -23.12 -3.63
CA GLU A 233 3.33 -23.33 -2.68
C GLU A 233 3.59 -22.10 -1.83
N PHE A 234 3.65 -20.92 -2.46
CA PHE A 234 3.82 -19.65 -1.76
C PHE A 234 2.63 -19.40 -0.81
N THR A 235 1.41 -19.55 -1.30
CA THR A 235 0.18 -19.35 -0.52
C THR A 235 0.10 -20.31 0.66
N SER A 236 0.46 -21.58 0.46
CA SER A 236 0.50 -22.59 1.54
C SER A 236 1.50 -22.21 2.63
N ARG A 237 2.70 -21.76 2.26
CA ARG A 237 3.71 -21.27 3.21
C ARG A 237 3.18 -20.06 4.00
N ARG A 238 2.60 -19.07 3.33
CA ARG A 238 2.02 -17.89 3.97
C ARG A 238 0.92 -18.26 4.97
N THR A 239 0.07 -19.23 4.61
CA THR A 239 -0.98 -19.75 5.49
C THR A 239 -0.39 -20.39 6.75
N ALA A 240 0.70 -21.15 6.63
CA ALA A 240 1.36 -21.77 7.77
C ALA A 240 2.02 -20.72 8.71
N GLU A 241 2.66 -19.69 8.13
CA GLU A 241 3.25 -18.58 8.87
C GLU A 241 2.17 -17.79 9.62
N GLN A 242 1.02 -17.50 8.98
CA GLN A 242 -0.11 -16.83 9.64
C GLN A 242 -0.65 -17.64 10.83
N ARG A 243 -0.81 -18.97 10.70
CA ARG A 243 -1.23 -19.83 11.82
C ARG A 243 -0.25 -19.77 13.00
N THR A 244 1.05 -19.75 12.69
CA THR A 244 2.10 -19.61 13.71
C THR A 244 1.98 -18.25 14.41
N PHE A 245 1.81 -17.16 13.64
CA PHE A 245 1.60 -15.84 14.20
C PHE A 245 0.35 -15.79 15.09
N ASP A 246 -0.78 -16.35 14.67
CA ASP A 246 -2.02 -16.36 15.46
C ASP A 246 -1.85 -17.13 16.77
N THR A 247 -1.13 -18.26 16.75
CA THR A 247 -0.81 -19.04 17.95
C THR A 247 0.10 -18.28 18.92
N MET A 248 1.12 -17.61 18.40
CA MET A 248 2.07 -16.86 19.23
C MET A 248 1.44 -15.59 19.79
N SER A 249 0.69 -14.84 18.98
CA SER A 249 0.03 -13.59 19.41
C SER A 249 -1.01 -13.82 20.50
N ALA A 250 -1.68 -14.99 20.53
CA ALA A 250 -2.61 -15.35 21.57
C ALA A 250 -1.96 -15.49 22.97
N ARG A 251 -0.65 -15.74 23.03
CA ARG A 251 0.11 -15.86 24.29
C ARG A 251 0.48 -14.50 24.89
N PHE A 252 0.49 -13.46 24.07
CA PHE A 252 0.92 -12.10 24.44
C PHE A 252 -0.15 -11.10 24.00
N PRO A 253 -1.30 -11.05 24.72
CA PRO A 253 -2.38 -10.14 24.35
C PRO A 253 -1.91 -8.69 24.45
N VAL A 254 -2.25 -7.91 23.44
CA VAL A 254 -1.97 -6.47 23.36
C VAL A 254 -3.27 -5.72 23.09
N PRO A 255 -3.37 -4.44 23.50
CA PRO A 255 -4.52 -3.61 23.15
C PRO A 255 -4.74 -3.58 21.62
N ALA A 256 -5.98 -3.75 21.20
CA ALA A 256 -6.39 -3.67 19.80
C ALA A 256 -7.34 -2.48 19.61
N TYR A 257 -7.54 -2.06 18.36
CA TYR A 257 -8.57 -1.07 18.05
C TYR A 257 -9.95 -1.68 18.29
N GLY A 258 -10.81 -0.94 19.00
CA GLY A 258 -12.22 -1.27 19.18
C GLY A 258 -13.11 -0.69 18.08
N PRO A 259 -14.43 -0.98 18.10
CA PRO A 259 -15.38 -0.46 17.11
C PRO A 259 -15.43 1.07 16.99
N GLY A 260 -14.99 1.81 18.03
CA GLY A 260 -14.93 3.28 18.04
C GLY A 260 -13.55 3.87 17.76
N GLY A 261 -12.56 3.08 17.33
CA GLY A 261 -11.26 3.57 16.91
C GLY A 261 -10.25 3.89 18.04
N VAL A 262 -10.65 3.80 19.30
CA VAL A 262 -9.77 3.97 20.47
C VAL A 262 -9.28 2.60 20.90
N GLY A 263 -7.97 2.47 21.18
CA GLY A 263 -7.43 1.23 21.72
C GLY A 263 -8.17 0.83 22.99
N VAL A 264 -8.81 -0.33 22.99
CA VAL A 264 -9.43 -0.89 24.18
C VAL A 264 -8.29 -1.51 24.98
N GLY A 265 -8.01 -0.91 26.14
CA GLY A 265 -7.05 -1.50 27.07
C GLY A 265 -7.48 -2.89 27.49
N VAL A 266 -6.50 -3.78 27.68
CA VAL A 266 -6.68 -5.09 28.33
C VAL A 266 -6.78 -4.86 29.83
#